data_63e1d7eed2c469d18ad2581767880006
#
_entry.id   63e1d7eed2c469d18ad2581767880006
#
_cell.length_a   1.000
_cell.length_b   1.000
_cell.length_c   1.000
_cell.angle_alpha   90.00
_cell.angle_beta   90.00
_cell.angle_gamma   90.00
#
_symmetry.space_group_name_H-M   'P 1'
#
loop_
_entity.id
_entity.type
_entity.pdbx_description
1 polymer ?
#
loop_
_entity_poly.entity_id
_entity_poly.type
_entity_poly.pdbx_seq_one_letter_code
_entity_poly.pdbx_strand_id
1 'polypeptide(L)'
;YLNLRRSQPTSYMALINTGKSFILSLSPELFFRRQGKIITTRPMKGTSCRGFSLDEDNKNRQELTKDTKIKAENLMIVDLLRNDLGRIAQKVCVPQLFQIDIYRTLYQMTSTIEGKLSKEDIKIKDIFTSLFPSGSVTGAPKIKTMDIIHSLEKEPRGIYTGAIGYISPENDACFNVAIRTIFLNGGKVELGIGGGIVDDSVEKYEYEEALLKAKFLTEKFWKYFSFTTIR
;
A
#
# COMPACT_ATOMS: atom_id res chain seq x y z
N TYR A 1 1.36 -11.48 -16.21
CA TYR A 1 0.89 -10.15 -15.81
C TYR A 1 -0.52 -9.88 -16.31
N LEU A 2 -0.79 -10.00 -17.61
CA LEU A 2 -2.13 -9.70 -18.18
C LEU A 2 -3.27 -10.50 -17.52
N ASN A 3 -3.05 -11.76 -17.21
CA ASN A 3 -4.05 -12.59 -16.53
C ASN A 3 -4.29 -12.12 -15.07
N LEU A 4 -3.23 -11.75 -14.35
CA LEU A 4 -3.34 -11.16 -13.01
C LEU A 4 -4.08 -9.83 -13.06
N ARG A 5 -3.73 -8.96 -14.00
CA ARG A 5 -4.40 -7.67 -14.21
C ARG A 5 -5.89 -7.80 -14.44
N ARG A 6 -6.31 -8.81 -15.23
CA ARG A 6 -7.74 -9.06 -15.51
C ARG A 6 -8.49 -9.59 -14.29
N SER A 7 -7.82 -10.39 -13.45
CA SER A 7 -8.45 -11.00 -12.28
C SER A 7 -8.48 -10.07 -11.06
N GLN A 8 -7.49 -9.19 -10.93
CA GLN A 8 -7.31 -8.28 -9.79
C GLN A 8 -7.01 -6.87 -10.31
N PRO A 9 -7.99 -6.17 -10.88
CA PRO A 9 -7.81 -4.80 -11.32
C PRO A 9 -7.59 -3.90 -10.09
N THR A 10 -6.41 -3.30 -10.01
CA THR A 10 -6.04 -2.34 -8.97
C THR A 10 -5.65 -1.00 -9.60
N SER A 11 -5.61 0.06 -8.78
CA SER A 11 -5.46 1.42 -9.32
C SER A 11 -4.04 1.73 -9.81
N TYR A 12 -3.01 1.07 -9.25
CA TYR A 12 -1.61 1.43 -9.51
C TYR A 12 -0.80 0.21 -9.94
N MET A 13 -1.04 -0.23 -11.17
CA MET A 13 -0.39 -1.41 -11.73
C MET A 13 0.79 -1.03 -12.61
N ALA A 14 1.86 -1.83 -12.54
CA ALA A 14 3.04 -1.68 -13.37
C ALA A 14 3.63 -3.03 -13.77
N LEU A 15 4.19 -3.09 -14.96
CA LEU A 15 5.06 -4.16 -15.42
C LEU A 15 6.38 -3.52 -15.84
N ILE A 16 7.46 -3.89 -15.17
CA ILE A 16 8.79 -3.39 -15.45
C ILE A 16 9.66 -4.56 -15.88
N ASN A 17 10.28 -4.43 -17.05
CA ASN A 17 11.30 -5.33 -17.54
C ASN A 17 12.67 -4.63 -17.47
N THR A 18 13.58 -5.16 -16.65
CA THR A 18 14.93 -4.62 -16.49
C THR A 18 15.95 -5.26 -17.44
N GLY A 19 15.49 -6.15 -18.30
CA GLY A 19 16.36 -7.00 -19.15
C GLY A 19 16.84 -8.27 -18.44
N LYS A 20 17.03 -8.24 -17.11
CA LYS A 20 17.47 -9.39 -16.30
C LYS A 20 16.38 -9.91 -15.38
N SER A 21 15.45 -9.07 -15.01
CA SER A 21 14.36 -9.38 -14.09
C SER A 21 13.07 -8.70 -14.51
N PHE A 22 11.97 -9.15 -13.92
CA PHE A 22 10.66 -8.53 -14.11
C PHE A 22 10.07 -8.16 -12.76
N ILE A 23 9.41 -7.00 -12.70
CA ILE A 23 8.63 -6.55 -11.55
C ILE A 23 7.19 -6.41 -12.01
N LEU A 24 6.28 -7.15 -11.37
CA LEU A 24 4.85 -7.15 -11.65
C LEU A 24 4.14 -6.57 -10.43
N SER A 25 3.80 -5.30 -10.48
CA SER A 25 3.07 -4.63 -9.38
C SER A 25 1.58 -4.59 -9.68
N LEU A 26 0.79 -5.03 -8.71
CA LEU A 26 -0.67 -4.92 -8.70
C LEU A 26 -1.11 -4.15 -7.44
N SER A 27 -0.40 -3.07 -7.14
CA SER A 27 -0.64 -2.31 -5.93
C SER A 27 -1.98 -1.57 -5.96
N PRO A 28 -2.78 -1.67 -4.89
CA PRO A 28 -3.98 -0.86 -4.73
C PRO A 28 -3.69 0.49 -4.09
N GLU A 29 -2.49 0.71 -3.51
CA GLU A 29 -2.21 1.83 -2.63
C GLU A 29 -1.35 2.90 -3.29
N LEU A 30 -1.83 4.16 -3.21
CA LEU A 30 -1.07 5.34 -3.62
C LEU A 30 -0.07 5.72 -2.52
N PHE A 31 1.22 5.68 -2.86
CA PHE A 31 2.26 6.25 -1.99
C PHE A 31 2.19 7.78 -2.04
N PHE A 32 2.37 8.36 -3.22
CA PHE A 32 2.04 9.76 -3.47
C PHE A 32 1.78 10.03 -4.94
N ARG A 33 1.02 11.11 -5.20
CA ARG A 33 0.87 11.73 -6.52
C ARG A 33 1.22 13.21 -6.39
N ARG A 34 2.03 13.69 -7.30
CA ARG A 34 2.28 15.13 -7.50
C ARG A 34 1.62 15.55 -8.79
N GLN A 35 0.83 16.62 -8.74
CA GLN A 35 0.28 17.32 -9.91
C GLN A 35 0.54 18.82 -9.73
N GLY A 36 1.51 19.33 -10.46
CA GLY A 36 2.02 20.68 -10.26
C GLY A 36 2.50 20.90 -8.82
N LYS A 37 1.81 21.78 -8.10
CA LYS A 37 2.11 22.10 -6.68
C LYS A 37 1.33 21.25 -5.67
N ILE A 38 0.38 20.44 -6.10
CA ILE A 38 -0.41 19.61 -5.19
C ILE A 38 0.26 18.24 -5.06
N ILE A 39 0.43 17.80 -3.81
CA ILE A 39 0.86 16.46 -3.45
C ILE A 39 -0.25 15.77 -2.69
N THR A 40 -0.58 14.55 -3.10
CA THR A 40 -1.65 13.74 -2.51
C THR A 40 -1.08 12.39 -2.09
N THR A 41 -1.44 11.93 -0.90
CA THR A 41 -1.22 10.55 -0.43
C THR A 41 -2.58 9.91 -0.12
N ARG A 42 -2.65 8.58 -0.26
CA ARG A 42 -3.94 7.88 -0.03
C ARG A 42 -3.72 6.53 0.63
N PRO A 43 -3.47 6.52 1.94
CA PRO A 43 -3.32 5.29 2.71
C PRO A 43 -4.64 4.52 2.77
N MET A 44 -4.50 3.20 2.94
CA MET A 44 -5.64 2.31 3.10
C MET A 44 -5.47 1.44 4.35
N LYS A 45 -6.57 1.28 5.10
CA LYS A 45 -6.67 0.38 6.24
C LYS A 45 -8.09 -0.18 6.31
N GLY A 46 -8.21 -1.46 6.60
CA GLY A 46 -9.50 -2.14 6.68
C GLY A 46 -10.05 -2.57 5.32
N THR A 47 -10.38 -3.83 5.24
CA THR A 47 -10.92 -4.48 4.04
C THR A 47 -12.11 -5.33 4.46
N SER A 48 -13.18 -5.33 3.67
CA SER A 48 -14.31 -6.22 3.84
C SER A 48 -14.69 -6.85 2.50
N CYS A 49 -15.13 -8.09 2.50
CA CYS A 49 -15.58 -8.77 1.30
C CYS A 49 -16.91 -8.16 0.81
N ARG A 50 -17.18 -8.31 -0.48
CA ARG A 50 -18.52 -8.07 -1.04
C ARG A 50 -19.46 -9.19 -0.58
N GLY A 51 -20.71 -8.84 -0.37
CA GLY A 51 -21.75 -9.82 -0.06
C GLY A 51 -22.28 -10.56 -1.30
N PHE A 52 -22.81 -11.76 -1.12
CA PHE A 52 -23.49 -12.52 -2.17
C PHE A 52 -24.92 -12.04 -2.40
N SER A 53 -25.52 -11.32 -1.45
CA SER A 53 -26.82 -10.64 -1.57
C SER A 53 -26.66 -9.15 -1.29
N LEU A 54 -27.66 -8.35 -1.68
CA LEU A 54 -27.68 -6.91 -1.41
C LEU A 54 -27.69 -6.61 0.09
N ASP A 55 -28.38 -7.41 0.88
CA ASP A 55 -28.47 -7.22 2.34
C ASP A 55 -27.12 -7.51 3.01
N GLU A 56 -26.47 -8.61 2.63
CA GLU A 56 -25.15 -8.97 3.11
C GLU A 56 -24.10 -7.93 2.68
N ASP A 57 -24.15 -7.48 1.43
CA ASP A 57 -23.25 -6.48 0.89
C ASP A 57 -23.37 -5.14 1.64
N ASN A 58 -24.58 -4.69 1.90
CA ASN A 58 -24.85 -3.50 2.70
C ASN A 58 -24.41 -3.67 4.15
N LYS A 59 -24.62 -4.84 4.76
CA LYS A 59 -24.17 -5.17 6.10
C LYS A 59 -22.65 -5.07 6.19
N ASN A 60 -21.92 -5.77 5.31
CA ASN A 60 -20.46 -5.78 5.27
C ASN A 60 -19.88 -4.36 5.13
N ARG A 61 -20.48 -3.54 4.26
CA ARG A 61 -20.11 -2.15 4.09
C ARG A 61 -20.34 -1.32 5.36
N GLN A 62 -21.50 -1.52 6.02
CA GLN A 62 -21.83 -0.79 7.24
C GLN A 62 -20.93 -1.17 8.41
N GLU A 63 -20.61 -2.45 8.56
CA GLU A 63 -19.70 -2.95 9.58
C GLU A 63 -18.32 -2.34 9.40
N LEU A 64 -17.75 -2.36 8.19
CA LEU A 64 -16.49 -1.71 7.89
C LEU A 64 -16.54 -0.19 8.20
N THR A 65 -17.65 0.47 7.85
CA THR A 65 -17.83 1.91 8.09
C THR A 65 -17.90 2.24 9.59
N LYS A 66 -18.41 1.34 10.43
CA LYS A 66 -18.60 1.56 11.87
C LYS A 66 -17.43 1.05 12.71
N ASP A 67 -16.50 0.28 12.13
CA ASP A 67 -15.39 -0.32 12.85
C ASP A 67 -14.46 0.74 13.45
N THR A 68 -14.48 0.83 14.77
CA THR A 68 -13.70 1.82 15.53
C THR A 68 -12.22 1.53 15.56
N LYS A 69 -11.82 0.22 15.53
CA LYS A 69 -10.42 -0.20 15.51
C LYS A 69 -9.79 0.17 14.15
N ILE A 70 -10.45 -0.18 13.06
CA ILE A 70 -9.99 0.16 11.70
C ILE A 70 -9.88 1.68 11.51
N LYS A 71 -10.84 2.44 12.04
CA LYS A 71 -10.78 3.92 12.01
C LYS A 71 -9.61 4.46 12.81
N ALA A 72 -9.34 3.93 13.99
CA ALA A 72 -8.21 4.36 14.81
C ALA A 72 -6.88 4.07 14.12
N GLU A 73 -6.71 2.89 13.52
CA GLU A 73 -5.52 2.55 12.72
C GLU A 73 -5.37 3.47 11.51
N ASN A 74 -6.46 3.73 10.79
CA ASN A 74 -6.44 4.64 9.63
C ASN A 74 -6.06 6.05 10.06
N LEU A 75 -6.64 6.57 11.15
CA LEU A 75 -6.37 7.90 11.67
C LEU A 75 -4.90 8.06 12.08
N MET A 76 -4.33 7.06 12.73
CA MET A 76 -2.91 7.06 13.10
C MET A 76 -1.99 7.22 11.87
N ILE A 77 -2.29 6.52 10.79
CA ILE A 77 -1.52 6.64 9.54
C ILE A 77 -1.78 7.99 8.85
N VAL A 78 -3.00 8.49 8.89
CA VAL A 78 -3.33 9.83 8.38
C VAL A 78 -2.51 10.91 9.10
N ASP A 79 -2.44 10.87 10.42
CA ASP A 79 -1.67 11.83 11.20
C ASP A 79 -0.16 11.72 10.94
N LEU A 80 0.36 10.51 10.81
CA LEU A 80 1.75 10.28 10.40
C LEU A 80 2.05 10.92 9.04
N LEU A 81 1.20 10.68 8.03
CA LEU A 81 1.38 11.23 6.69
C LEU A 81 1.17 12.74 6.63
N ARG A 82 0.27 13.29 7.44
CA ARG A 82 0.14 14.75 7.60
C ARG A 82 1.43 15.37 8.12
N ASN A 83 2.04 14.75 9.12
CA ASN A 83 3.33 15.18 9.66
C ASN A 83 4.43 15.11 8.58
N ASP A 84 4.53 13.99 7.86
CA ASP A 84 5.51 13.80 6.80
C ASP A 84 5.35 14.83 5.66
N LEU A 85 4.11 15.05 5.21
CA LEU A 85 3.79 16.08 4.21
C LEU A 85 4.09 17.49 4.71
N GLY A 86 3.86 17.76 6.00
CA GLY A 86 4.13 19.08 6.62
C GLY A 86 5.58 19.55 6.53
N ARG A 87 6.51 18.64 6.26
CA ARG A 87 7.94 18.97 6.06
C ARG A 87 8.21 19.65 4.72
N ILE A 88 7.39 19.39 3.71
CA ILE A 88 7.58 19.85 2.32
C ILE A 88 6.41 20.64 1.78
N ALA A 89 5.26 20.61 2.45
CA ALA A 89 4.03 21.22 2.00
C ALA A 89 3.46 22.19 3.03
N GLN A 90 2.75 23.19 2.55
CA GLN A 90 1.92 24.09 3.34
C GLN A 90 0.46 23.66 3.22
N LYS A 91 -0.37 24.07 4.18
CA LYS A 91 -1.81 23.84 4.14
C LYS A 91 -2.16 22.36 3.90
N VAL A 92 -1.55 21.47 4.69
CA VAL A 92 -1.90 20.06 4.64
C VAL A 92 -3.32 19.88 5.19
N CYS A 93 -4.17 19.22 4.40
CA CYS A 93 -5.57 18.94 4.74
C CYS A 93 -5.93 17.48 4.46
N VAL A 94 -7.08 17.07 4.98
CA VAL A 94 -7.63 15.71 4.77
C VAL A 94 -9.02 15.89 4.14
N PRO A 95 -9.09 16.04 2.80
CA PRO A 95 -10.37 16.26 2.12
C PRO A 95 -11.32 15.07 2.22
N GLN A 96 -10.79 13.87 2.42
CA GLN A 96 -11.60 12.66 2.57
C GLN A 96 -11.00 11.80 3.70
N LEU A 97 -11.80 11.55 4.73
CA LEU A 97 -11.47 10.71 5.87
C LEU A 97 -12.43 9.53 5.93
N PHE A 98 -11.89 8.30 6.08
CA PHE A 98 -12.65 7.04 6.20
C PHE A 98 -13.60 6.78 5.02
N GLN A 99 -13.21 7.14 3.81
CA GLN A 99 -13.98 6.82 2.61
C GLN A 99 -13.96 5.32 2.35
N ILE A 100 -15.12 4.76 1.95
CA ILE A 100 -15.20 3.36 1.52
C ILE A 100 -15.13 3.32 0.00
N ASP A 101 -14.03 2.80 -0.50
CA ASP A 101 -13.86 2.48 -1.91
C ASP A 101 -14.52 1.14 -2.22
N ILE A 102 -15.21 1.10 -3.37
CA ILE A 102 -15.94 -0.08 -3.82
C ILE A 102 -15.15 -0.71 -4.96
N TYR A 103 -14.61 -1.89 -4.69
CA TYR A 103 -14.00 -2.73 -5.71
C TYR A 103 -14.94 -3.87 -6.09
N ARG A 104 -14.62 -4.56 -7.16
CA ARG A 104 -15.46 -5.67 -7.65
C ARG A 104 -15.62 -6.79 -6.61
N THR A 105 -14.58 -7.07 -5.84
CA THR A 105 -14.50 -8.19 -4.90
C THR A 105 -14.47 -7.79 -3.43
N LEU A 106 -14.27 -6.50 -3.13
CA LEU A 106 -14.09 -6.04 -1.76
C LEU A 106 -14.44 -4.56 -1.59
N TYR A 107 -14.65 -4.16 -0.33
CA TYR A 107 -14.63 -2.79 0.16
C TYR A 107 -13.30 -2.49 0.82
N GLN A 108 -12.82 -1.26 0.65
CA GLN A 108 -11.57 -0.80 1.25
C GLN A 108 -11.77 0.57 1.89
N MET A 109 -11.39 0.72 3.16
CA MET A 109 -11.38 2.04 3.79
C MET A 109 -10.10 2.78 3.42
N THR A 110 -10.24 4.01 2.94
CA THR A 110 -9.14 4.89 2.53
C THR A 110 -9.33 6.28 3.12
N SER A 111 -8.24 7.02 3.22
CA SER A 111 -8.28 8.46 3.52
C SER A 111 -7.37 9.20 2.54
N THR A 112 -7.75 10.41 2.17
CA THR A 112 -6.96 11.24 1.25
C THR A 112 -6.36 12.40 2.01
N ILE A 113 -5.05 12.58 1.90
CA ILE A 113 -4.32 13.70 2.49
C ILE A 113 -3.69 14.49 1.35
N GLU A 114 -3.88 15.79 1.37
CA GLU A 114 -3.35 16.70 0.37
C GLU A 114 -2.53 17.81 1.01
N GLY A 115 -1.49 18.23 0.31
CA GLY A 115 -0.68 19.37 0.68
C GLY A 115 -0.29 20.19 -0.54
N LYS A 116 -0.15 21.50 -0.36
CA LYS A 116 0.42 22.38 -1.39
C LYS A 116 1.92 22.50 -1.13
N LEU A 117 2.75 22.04 -2.06
CA LEU A 117 4.22 22.13 -1.95
C LEU A 117 4.67 23.56 -1.64
N SER A 118 5.58 23.70 -0.69
CA SER A 118 6.01 24.99 -0.15
C SER A 118 6.78 25.84 -1.18
N LYS A 119 7.50 25.18 -2.10
CA LYS A 119 8.30 25.80 -3.13
C LYS A 119 7.99 25.15 -4.49
N GLU A 120 8.27 25.87 -5.56
CA GLU A 120 8.07 25.36 -6.94
C GLU A 120 9.13 24.33 -7.33
N ASP A 121 10.34 24.51 -6.84
CA ASP A 121 11.53 23.73 -7.16
C ASP A 121 11.75 22.50 -6.28
N ILE A 122 10.74 22.08 -5.48
CA ILE A 122 10.83 20.84 -4.70
C ILE A 122 11.09 19.66 -5.64
N LYS A 123 12.25 19.06 -5.45
CA LYS A 123 12.70 17.91 -6.24
C LYS A 123 12.05 16.62 -5.75
N ILE A 124 11.99 15.64 -6.63
CA ILE A 124 11.48 14.30 -6.29
C ILE A 124 12.24 13.69 -5.12
N LYS A 125 13.55 13.96 -5.01
CA LYS A 125 14.39 13.53 -3.89
C LYS A 125 13.84 14.05 -2.55
N ASP A 126 13.42 15.32 -2.48
CA ASP A 126 12.92 15.92 -1.24
C ASP A 126 11.61 15.29 -0.82
N ILE A 127 10.74 14.97 -1.80
CA ILE A 127 9.49 14.24 -1.56
C ILE A 127 9.79 12.85 -0.98
N PHE A 128 10.70 12.09 -1.61
CA PHE A 128 11.08 10.78 -1.08
C PHE A 128 11.74 10.87 0.30
N THR A 129 12.64 11.82 0.53
CA THR A 129 13.27 12.01 1.85
C THR A 129 12.26 12.30 2.96
N SER A 130 11.15 13.00 2.62
CA SER A 130 10.11 13.32 3.59
C SER A 130 9.15 12.15 3.83
N LEU A 131 8.72 11.45 2.78
CA LEU A 131 7.62 10.49 2.84
C LEU A 131 8.07 9.04 2.97
N PHE A 132 9.24 8.68 2.40
CA PHE A 132 9.70 7.29 2.34
C PHE A 132 10.40 6.84 3.63
N PRO A 133 10.20 5.58 4.04
CA PRO A 133 9.19 4.65 3.53
C PRO A 133 7.76 5.06 3.93
N SER A 134 6.74 4.53 3.23
CA SER A 134 5.35 4.85 3.53
C SER A 134 4.98 4.50 4.99
N GLY A 135 4.24 5.39 5.65
CA GLY A 135 3.75 5.16 7.00
C GLY A 135 2.88 3.92 7.13
N SER A 136 2.13 3.57 6.08
CA SER A 136 1.23 2.41 6.05
C SER A 136 1.95 1.05 6.13
N VAL A 137 3.23 1.01 5.76
CA VAL A 137 4.06 -0.21 5.75
C VAL A 137 5.21 -0.17 6.76
N THR A 138 5.22 0.86 7.60
CA THR A 138 6.12 1.01 8.75
C THR A 138 5.32 1.06 10.05
N GLY A 139 4.96 2.23 10.52
CA GLY A 139 4.17 2.45 11.73
C GLY A 139 4.47 3.81 12.35
N ALA A 140 3.83 4.09 13.48
CA ALA A 140 4.00 5.32 14.23
C ALA A 140 4.50 5.02 15.65
N PRO A 141 5.56 5.69 16.13
CA PRO A 141 6.43 6.64 15.44
C PRO A 141 7.35 5.97 14.40
N LYS A 142 7.46 6.55 13.19
CA LYS A 142 8.12 5.92 12.04
C LYS A 142 9.54 5.45 12.32
N ILE A 143 10.40 6.31 12.87
CA ILE A 143 11.81 5.99 13.11
C ILE A 143 11.91 4.79 14.06
N LYS A 144 11.21 4.83 15.20
CA LYS A 144 11.25 3.76 16.19
C LYS A 144 10.75 2.43 15.62
N THR A 145 9.69 2.48 14.83
CA THR A 145 9.14 1.27 14.19
C THR A 145 10.12 0.72 13.16
N MET A 146 10.79 1.56 12.39
CA MET A 146 11.83 1.12 11.45
C MET A 146 13.00 0.43 12.17
N ASP A 147 13.44 0.93 13.32
CA ASP A 147 14.49 0.29 14.13
C ASP A 147 14.03 -1.10 14.61
N ILE A 148 12.78 -1.23 15.04
CA ILE A 148 12.21 -2.51 15.47
C ILE A 148 12.15 -3.48 14.29
N ILE A 149 11.62 -3.05 13.14
CA ILE A 149 11.55 -3.85 11.92
C ILE A 149 12.96 -4.34 11.53
N HIS A 150 13.94 -3.44 11.53
CA HIS A 150 15.33 -3.79 11.20
C HIS A 150 15.94 -4.81 12.17
N SER A 151 15.56 -4.77 13.44
CA SER A 151 16.04 -5.70 14.44
C SER A 151 15.39 -7.09 14.37
N LEU A 152 14.16 -7.16 13.86
CA LEU A 152 13.38 -8.40 13.80
C LEU A 152 13.48 -9.12 12.46
N GLU A 153 13.49 -8.36 11.36
CA GLU A 153 13.57 -8.94 10.01
C GLU A 153 15.02 -9.28 9.66
N LYS A 154 15.28 -10.56 9.46
CA LYS A 154 16.65 -11.08 9.20
C LYS A 154 17.16 -10.72 7.82
N GLU A 155 16.26 -10.40 6.87
CA GLU A 155 16.59 -10.15 5.48
C GLU A 155 15.95 -8.86 4.99
N PRO A 156 16.62 -8.15 4.05
CA PRO A 156 16.06 -6.94 3.45
C PRO A 156 14.74 -7.22 2.73
N ARG A 157 13.79 -6.29 2.82
CA ARG A 157 12.49 -6.37 2.13
C ARG A 157 12.60 -6.29 0.61
N GLY A 158 13.73 -5.83 0.07
CA GLY A 158 13.94 -5.67 -1.35
C GLY A 158 12.94 -4.71 -1.98
N ILE A 159 12.19 -5.19 -2.98
CA ILE A 159 11.15 -4.38 -3.65
C ILE A 159 9.90 -4.24 -2.78
N TYR A 160 9.62 -5.24 -1.94
CA TYR A 160 8.46 -5.22 -1.06
C TYR A 160 8.48 -3.99 -0.14
N THR A 161 7.34 -3.31 -0.04
CA THR A 161 7.17 -2.02 0.69
C THR A 161 7.96 -0.83 0.15
N GLY A 162 8.62 -0.99 -1.00
CA GLY A 162 9.23 0.11 -1.74
C GLY A 162 8.20 1.00 -2.46
N ALA A 163 8.63 1.69 -3.50
CA ALA A 163 7.78 2.54 -4.31
C ALA A 163 8.04 2.31 -5.80
N ILE A 164 6.98 2.19 -6.58
CA ILE A 164 7.05 2.00 -8.04
C ILE A 164 6.17 3.06 -8.70
N GLY A 165 6.70 3.76 -9.68
CA GLY A 165 5.96 4.81 -10.34
C GLY A 165 6.71 5.46 -11.50
N TYR A 166 6.27 6.66 -11.85
CA TYR A 166 6.86 7.45 -12.92
C TYR A 166 6.91 8.92 -12.57
N ILE A 167 7.74 9.64 -13.30
CA ILE A 167 7.86 11.09 -13.29
C ILE A 167 7.70 11.56 -14.73
N SER A 168 6.82 12.52 -14.97
CA SER A 168 6.65 13.14 -16.29
C SER A 168 7.69 14.24 -16.53
N PRO A 169 7.88 14.69 -17.80
CA PRO A 169 8.74 15.82 -18.10
C PRO A 169 8.34 17.12 -17.38
N GLU A 170 7.07 17.28 -17.05
CA GLU A 170 6.52 18.43 -16.32
C GLU A 170 6.72 18.33 -14.79
N ASN A 171 7.44 17.31 -14.33
CA ASN A 171 7.64 16.96 -12.93
C ASN A 171 6.38 16.50 -12.18
N ASP A 172 5.30 16.16 -12.88
CA ASP A 172 4.23 15.40 -12.28
C ASP A 172 4.72 13.98 -12.00
N ALA A 173 4.24 13.40 -10.91
CA ALA A 173 4.69 12.08 -10.50
C ALA A 173 3.56 11.26 -9.87
N CYS A 174 3.63 9.95 -10.05
CA CYS A 174 2.70 9.04 -9.38
C CYS A 174 3.46 7.78 -8.99
N PHE A 175 3.47 7.48 -7.69
CA PHE A 175 4.14 6.30 -7.11
C PHE A 175 3.17 5.51 -6.24
N ASN A 176 3.19 4.20 -6.37
CA ASN A 176 2.48 3.29 -5.49
C ASN A 176 3.37 2.84 -4.31
N VAL A 177 2.76 2.26 -3.29
CA VAL A 177 3.46 1.42 -2.32
C VAL A 177 3.62 0.04 -2.95
N ALA A 178 4.83 -0.49 -3.03
CA ALA A 178 5.12 -1.77 -3.69
C ALA A 178 4.68 -2.98 -2.83
N ILE A 179 3.38 -3.10 -2.62
CA ILE A 179 2.68 -4.27 -2.08
C ILE A 179 1.97 -5.01 -3.20
N ARG A 180 1.62 -6.28 -3.01
CA ARG A 180 1.09 -7.15 -4.08
C ARG A 180 1.97 -7.09 -5.34
N THR A 181 3.27 -7.11 -5.10
CA THR A 181 4.29 -6.92 -6.13
C THR A 181 5.17 -8.16 -6.20
N ILE A 182 5.28 -8.73 -7.38
CA ILE A 182 6.04 -9.95 -7.66
C ILE A 182 7.36 -9.54 -8.29
N PHE A 183 8.43 -10.09 -7.80
CA PHE A 183 9.76 -9.98 -8.39
C PHE A 183 10.20 -11.31 -8.99
N LEU A 184 10.56 -11.28 -10.26
CA LEU A 184 11.04 -12.45 -11.01
C LEU A 184 12.49 -12.21 -11.39
N ASN A 185 13.39 -13.06 -10.92
CA ASN A 185 14.81 -12.96 -11.23
C ASN A 185 15.45 -14.35 -11.34
N GLY A 186 16.07 -14.65 -12.46
CA GLY A 186 16.78 -15.92 -12.68
C GLY A 186 15.94 -17.17 -12.43
N GLY A 187 14.64 -17.15 -12.77
CA GLY A 187 13.72 -18.25 -12.52
C GLY A 187 13.15 -18.30 -11.09
N LYS A 188 13.61 -17.44 -10.19
CA LYS A 188 13.06 -17.30 -8.84
C LYS A 188 11.91 -16.28 -8.83
N VAL A 189 10.90 -16.56 -8.03
CA VAL A 189 9.74 -15.71 -7.82
C VAL A 189 9.72 -15.29 -6.36
N GLU A 190 9.71 -13.99 -6.12
CA GLU A 190 9.58 -13.42 -4.77
C GLU A 190 8.28 -12.62 -4.67
N LEU A 191 7.54 -12.82 -3.61
CA LEU A 191 6.35 -12.05 -3.24
C LEU A 191 6.41 -11.73 -1.75
N GLY A 192 6.64 -10.46 -1.42
CA GLY A 192 6.52 -9.97 -0.05
C GLY A 192 5.05 -9.83 0.35
N ILE A 193 4.73 -10.39 1.51
CA ILE A 193 3.41 -10.28 2.15
C ILE A 193 3.56 -9.94 3.62
N GLY A 194 2.55 -9.34 4.22
CA GLY A 194 2.56 -9.02 5.65
C GLY A 194 1.31 -8.26 6.09
N GLY A 195 1.23 -7.97 7.36
CA GLY A 195 0.14 -7.25 8.03
C GLY A 195 0.64 -6.09 8.89
N GLY A 196 -0.28 -5.34 9.47
CA GLY A 196 0.02 -4.38 10.52
C GLY A 196 -0.10 -5.07 11.87
N ILE A 197 0.96 -5.05 12.65
CA ILE A 197 0.99 -5.64 14.00
C ILE A 197 0.69 -4.53 15.01
N VAL A 198 -0.27 -4.76 15.85
CA VAL A 198 -0.68 -3.90 16.97
C VAL A 198 -0.74 -4.70 18.28
N ASP A 199 -0.93 -4.03 19.39
CA ASP A 199 -0.92 -4.67 20.73
C ASP A 199 -1.94 -5.82 20.87
N ASP A 200 -3.12 -5.66 20.24
CA ASP A 200 -4.19 -6.69 20.22
C ASP A 200 -3.97 -7.78 19.16
N SER A 201 -2.87 -7.77 18.41
CA SER A 201 -2.64 -8.75 17.34
C SER A 201 -2.43 -10.14 17.91
N VAL A 202 -3.10 -11.11 17.31
CA VAL A 202 -2.92 -12.54 17.62
C VAL A 202 -2.11 -13.16 16.48
N GLU A 203 -0.94 -13.68 16.80
CA GLU A 203 0.06 -14.22 15.86
C GLU A 203 -0.56 -15.10 14.76
N LYS A 204 -1.41 -16.04 15.14
CA LYS A 204 -2.08 -16.95 14.22
C LYS A 204 -2.94 -16.21 13.19
N TYR A 205 -3.72 -15.23 13.64
CA TYR A 205 -4.63 -14.50 12.75
C TYR A 205 -3.87 -13.56 11.81
N GLU A 206 -2.82 -12.93 12.29
CA GLU A 206 -1.95 -12.08 11.45
C GLU A 206 -1.26 -12.89 10.35
N TYR A 207 -0.79 -14.12 10.70
CA TYR A 207 -0.20 -15.02 9.72
C TYR A 207 -1.22 -15.50 8.68
N GLU A 208 -2.43 -15.89 9.12
CA GLU A 208 -3.51 -16.29 8.22
C GLU A 208 -3.93 -15.12 7.29
N GLU A 209 -3.97 -13.89 7.79
CA GLU A 209 -4.23 -12.70 7.00
C GLU A 209 -3.14 -12.45 5.97
N ALA A 210 -1.87 -12.60 6.34
CA ALA A 210 -0.76 -12.48 5.41
C ALA A 210 -0.86 -13.51 4.27
N LEU A 211 -1.16 -14.77 4.58
CA LEU A 211 -1.40 -15.83 3.59
C LEU A 211 -2.60 -15.51 2.69
N LEU A 212 -3.68 -14.98 3.25
CA LEU A 212 -4.85 -14.57 2.48
C LEU A 212 -4.48 -13.48 1.45
N LYS A 213 -3.61 -12.56 1.82
CA LYS A 213 -3.09 -11.53 0.89
C LYS A 213 -2.28 -12.10 -0.27
N ALA A 214 -1.71 -13.30 -0.15
CA ALA A 214 -1.01 -13.98 -1.23
C ALA A 214 -1.95 -14.72 -2.20
N LYS A 215 -3.18 -15.02 -1.80
CA LYS A 215 -4.13 -15.85 -2.59
C LYS A 215 -4.36 -15.36 -4.02
N PHE A 216 -4.30 -14.03 -4.26
CA PHE A 216 -4.45 -13.49 -5.60
C PHE A 216 -3.46 -14.08 -6.62
N LEU A 217 -2.30 -14.48 -6.13
CA LEU A 217 -1.28 -15.15 -6.93
C LEU A 217 -1.38 -16.67 -6.82
N THR A 218 -1.48 -17.20 -5.60
CA THR A 218 -1.34 -18.62 -5.33
C THR A 218 -2.51 -19.44 -5.90
N GLU A 219 -3.74 -18.99 -5.83
CA GLU A 219 -4.92 -19.74 -6.33
C GLU A 219 -4.88 -20.02 -7.84
N LYS A 220 -4.32 -19.10 -8.63
CA LYS A 220 -4.31 -19.23 -10.09
C LYS A 220 -3.01 -19.80 -10.66
N PHE A 221 -1.90 -19.67 -9.95
CA PHE A 221 -0.57 -19.94 -10.49
C PHE A 221 0.23 -20.95 -9.68
N TRP A 222 -0.34 -21.49 -8.59
CA TRP A 222 0.32 -22.52 -7.76
C TRP A 222 0.97 -23.66 -8.55
N LYS A 223 0.32 -24.08 -9.63
CA LYS A 223 0.83 -25.17 -10.50
C LYS A 223 2.12 -24.85 -11.26
N TYR A 224 2.50 -23.57 -11.32
CA TYR A 224 3.63 -23.10 -12.12
C TYR A 224 4.81 -22.60 -11.28
N PHE A 225 4.65 -22.51 -9.97
CA PHE A 225 5.67 -21.97 -9.07
C PHE A 225 5.96 -22.95 -7.94
N SER A 226 7.23 -23.36 -7.83
CA SER A 226 7.74 -23.93 -6.57
C SER A 226 8.05 -22.76 -5.63
N PHE A 227 7.17 -22.47 -4.69
CA PHE A 227 7.40 -21.45 -3.66
C PHE A 227 8.45 -21.97 -2.69
N THR A 228 9.63 -21.38 -2.71
CA THR A 228 10.72 -21.75 -1.81
C THR A 228 10.68 -20.98 -0.49
N THR A 229 9.99 -19.85 -0.41
CA THR A 229 9.87 -19.08 0.84
C THR A 229 8.67 -18.14 0.77
N ILE A 230 7.76 -18.23 1.74
CA ILE A 230 6.77 -17.19 2.07
C ILE A 230 7.46 -16.31 3.13
N ARG A 231 7.65 -15.04 2.82
CA ARG A 231 8.23 -14.04 3.73
C ARG A 231 7.19 -13.03 4.11
#